data_3a5fe709443d1518d6a7167dca2fa9f2
#
_entry.id   3a5fe709443d1518d6a7167dca2fa9f2
#
_cell.length_a   1.000
_cell.length_b   1.000
_cell.length_c   1.000
_cell.angle_alpha   90.00
_cell.angle_beta   90.00
_cell.angle_gamma   90.00
#
_symmetry.space_group_name_H-M   'P 1'
#
loop_
_entity.id
_entity.type
_entity.pdbx_description
1 polymer ?
#
loop_
_entity_poly.entity_id
_entity_poly.type
_entity_poly.pdbx_seq_one_letter_code
_entity_poly.pdbx_strand_id
1 'polypeptide(L)'
;MPTMSARIDDWLKESLEEFWRAHGERPSTGLRRVAEEWWAMQNFPAIGFHDGVSGRRARLRGGPDVWEVVSVWRDYDPDLEGFYGHFAPYVERAALDQALGYSERFGQEIDQAIAQNERLERLVSGRD
;
A
#
# COMPACT_ATOMS: atom_id res chain seq x y z
N MET A 1 9.70 -8.27 -19.93
CA MET A 1 9.96 -8.42 -18.49
C MET A 1 10.68 -9.73 -18.20
N PRO A 2 11.64 -9.72 -17.28
CA PRO A 2 12.29 -10.98 -16.90
C PRO A 2 11.31 -11.94 -16.22
N THR A 3 11.65 -13.21 -16.26
CA THR A 3 10.85 -14.26 -15.64
C THR A 3 11.69 -14.99 -14.60
N MET A 4 11.06 -15.33 -13.50
CA MET A 4 11.67 -16.12 -12.44
C MET A 4 10.74 -17.28 -12.15
N SER A 5 11.29 -18.46 -11.95
CA SER A 5 10.46 -19.63 -11.67
C SER A 5 11.08 -20.46 -10.54
N ALA A 6 10.22 -21.19 -9.83
CA ALA A 6 10.64 -22.07 -8.76
C ALA A 6 9.67 -23.24 -8.64
N ARG A 7 10.17 -24.35 -8.10
CA ARG A 7 9.32 -25.48 -7.73
C ARG A 7 8.90 -25.27 -6.28
N ILE A 8 7.64 -25.48 -5.99
CA ILE A 8 7.10 -25.38 -4.64
C ILE A 8 6.27 -26.63 -4.32
N ASP A 9 6.03 -26.86 -3.05
CA ASP A 9 5.24 -28.01 -2.61
C ASP A 9 3.78 -27.85 -3.07
N ASP A 10 3.13 -28.97 -3.32
CA ASP A 10 1.74 -28.98 -3.80
C ASP A 10 0.81 -28.24 -2.84
N TRP A 11 0.96 -28.48 -1.53
CA TRP A 11 0.10 -27.83 -0.55
C TRP A 11 0.20 -26.29 -0.62
N LEU A 12 1.42 -25.78 -0.86
CA LEU A 12 1.63 -24.34 -0.94
C LEU A 12 0.99 -23.78 -2.20
N LYS A 13 1.18 -24.46 -3.32
CA LYS A 13 0.57 -24.05 -4.59
C LYS A 13 -0.96 -23.99 -4.47
N GLU A 14 -1.54 -25.05 -3.92
CA GLU A 14 -2.99 -25.14 -3.76
C GLU A 14 -3.51 -24.05 -2.83
N SER A 15 -2.83 -23.80 -1.72
CA SER A 15 -3.23 -22.77 -0.75
C SER A 15 -3.17 -21.37 -1.36
N LEU A 16 -2.10 -21.08 -2.11
CA LEU A 16 -1.96 -19.78 -2.75
C LEU A 16 -3.05 -19.58 -3.81
N GLU A 17 -3.27 -20.59 -4.65
CA GLU A 17 -4.26 -20.48 -5.72
C GLU A 17 -5.67 -20.33 -5.17
N GLU A 18 -5.98 -21.03 -4.09
CA GLU A 18 -7.27 -20.90 -3.43
C GLU A 18 -7.46 -19.48 -2.89
N PHE A 19 -6.44 -18.93 -2.21
CA PHE A 19 -6.47 -17.57 -1.70
C PHE A 19 -6.69 -16.56 -2.82
N TRP A 20 -5.91 -16.67 -3.91
CA TRP A 20 -6.04 -15.76 -5.04
C TRP A 20 -7.40 -15.85 -5.71
N ARG A 21 -7.92 -17.06 -5.86
CA ARG A 21 -9.25 -17.27 -6.45
C ARG A 21 -10.32 -16.59 -5.61
N ALA A 22 -10.22 -16.71 -4.29
CA ALA A 22 -11.16 -16.07 -3.37
C ALA A 22 -11.14 -14.55 -3.48
N HIS A 23 -10.00 -13.98 -3.91
CA HIS A 23 -9.83 -12.53 -4.10
C HIS A 23 -9.99 -12.10 -5.55
N GLY A 24 -10.40 -13.01 -6.44
CA GLY A 24 -10.57 -12.70 -7.84
C GLY A 24 -9.29 -12.47 -8.62
N GLU A 25 -8.17 -12.99 -8.12
CA GLU A 25 -6.87 -12.80 -8.75
C GLU A 25 -6.45 -14.02 -9.55
N ARG A 26 -5.77 -13.78 -10.69
CA ARG A 26 -5.11 -14.84 -11.44
C ARG A 26 -3.80 -15.20 -10.74
N PRO A 27 -3.34 -16.47 -10.89
CA PRO A 27 -2.08 -16.90 -10.26
C PRO A 27 -0.88 -16.02 -10.59
N SER A 28 -0.72 -15.58 -11.84
CA SER A 28 0.42 -14.75 -12.23
C SER A 28 0.39 -13.37 -11.54
N THR A 29 -0.79 -12.77 -11.45
CA THR A 29 -0.97 -11.50 -10.75
C THR A 29 -0.74 -11.65 -9.26
N GLY A 30 -1.30 -12.72 -8.67
CA GLY A 30 -1.14 -13.00 -7.25
C GLY A 30 0.31 -13.25 -6.88
N LEU A 31 1.03 -14.01 -7.68
CA LEU A 31 2.43 -14.30 -7.42
C LEU A 31 3.29 -13.04 -7.49
N ARG A 32 3.06 -12.19 -8.48
CA ARG A 32 3.78 -10.92 -8.59
C ARG A 32 3.52 -10.06 -7.37
N ARG A 33 2.27 -9.96 -6.93
CA ARG A 33 1.92 -9.16 -5.76
C ARG A 33 2.59 -9.67 -4.51
N VAL A 34 2.62 -10.98 -4.29
CA VAL A 34 3.29 -11.58 -3.15
C VAL A 34 4.78 -11.21 -3.14
N ALA A 35 5.42 -11.30 -4.30
CA ALA A 35 6.83 -10.96 -4.43
C ALA A 35 7.08 -9.47 -4.16
N GLU A 36 6.24 -8.60 -4.70
CA GLU A 36 6.36 -7.15 -4.48
C GLU A 36 6.14 -6.78 -3.02
N GLU A 37 5.13 -7.37 -2.38
CA GLU A 37 4.85 -7.10 -0.96
C GLU A 37 5.99 -7.57 -0.07
N TRP A 38 6.52 -8.76 -0.35
CA TRP A 38 7.66 -9.26 0.40
C TRP A 38 8.85 -8.31 0.28
N TRP A 39 9.17 -7.90 -0.95
CA TRP A 39 10.27 -6.97 -1.18
C TRP A 39 10.04 -5.66 -0.43
N ALA A 40 8.83 -5.13 -0.51
CA ALA A 40 8.49 -3.87 0.16
C ALA A 40 8.65 -3.97 1.67
N MET A 41 8.19 -5.06 2.27
CA MET A 41 8.31 -5.26 3.73
C MET A 41 9.76 -5.44 4.18
N GLN A 42 10.63 -5.98 3.32
CA GLN A 42 12.06 -6.08 3.63
C GLN A 42 12.76 -4.73 3.57
N ASN A 43 12.36 -3.87 2.65
CA ASN A 43 12.99 -2.57 2.44
C ASN A 43 12.32 -1.45 3.26
N PHE A 44 11.07 -1.63 3.65
CA PHE A 44 10.30 -0.66 4.43
C PHE A 44 9.62 -1.40 5.58
N PRO A 45 10.38 -1.73 6.65
CA PRO A 45 9.86 -2.58 7.73
C PRO A 45 8.62 -2.03 8.44
N ALA A 46 8.40 -0.71 8.41
CA ALA A 46 7.21 -0.11 9.01
C ALA A 46 5.94 -0.39 8.20
N ILE A 47 6.07 -0.90 6.97
CA ILE A 47 4.93 -1.10 6.08
C ILE A 47 4.43 -2.53 6.13
N GLY A 48 3.12 -2.68 6.17
CA GLY A 48 2.42 -3.92 5.97
C GLY A 48 1.33 -3.74 4.92
N PHE A 49 0.57 -4.79 4.67
CA PHE A 49 -0.48 -4.78 3.66
C PHE A 49 -1.76 -5.33 4.25
N HIS A 50 -2.89 -4.80 3.82
CA HIS A 50 -4.18 -5.28 4.30
C HIS A 50 -5.23 -5.17 3.19
N ASP A 51 -6.25 -6.02 3.30
CA ASP A 51 -7.40 -5.97 2.42
C ASP A 51 -8.46 -5.08 3.07
N GLY A 52 -8.85 -4.04 2.37
CA GLY A 52 -9.88 -3.12 2.83
C GLY A 52 -11.08 -3.12 1.90
N VAL A 53 -12.05 -2.29 2.20
CA VAL A 53 -13.28 -2.17 1.41
C VAL A 53 -12.97 -1.79 -0.04
N SER A 54 -11.98 -0.95 -0.23
CA SER A 54 -11.58 -0.48 -1.57
C SER A 54 -10.43 -1.26 -2.17
N GLY A 55 -10.11 -2.43 -1.62
CA GLY A 55 -9.06 -3.30 -2.14
C GLY A 55 -7.86 -3.38 -1.22
N ARG A 56 -6.80 -3.99 -1.74
CA ARG A 56 -5.58 -4.18 -0.98
C ARG A 56 -4.76 -2.90 -0.92
N ARG A 57 -4.27 -2.56 0.27
CA ARG A 57 -3.54 -1.30 0.49
C ARG A 57 -2.30 -1.51 1.35
N ALA A 58 -1.25 -0.75 1.01
CA ALA A 58 -0.08 -0.60 1.89
C ALA A 58 -0.44 0.34 3.03
N ARG A 59 0.00 0.01 4.24
CA ARG A 59 -0.25 0.85 5.41
C ARG A 59 0.93 0.79 6.37
N LEU A 60 1.08 1.83 7.17
CA LEU A 60 2.03 1.76 8.29
C LEU A 60 1.43 0.83 9.34
N ARG A 61 2.26 -0.05 9.90
CA ARG A 61 1.80 -1.00 10.90
C ARG A 61 1.24 -0.25 12.11
N GLY A 62 -0.02 -0.51 12.42
CA GLY A 62 -0.71 0.18 13.51
C GLY A 62 -0.99 1.66 13.23
N GLY A 63 -0.91 2.09 12.00
CA GLY A 63 -1.08 3.50 11.62
C GLY A 63 -1.91 3.68 10.35
N PRO A 64 -1.79 4.85 9.73
CA PRO A 64 -2.57 5.16 8.54
C PRO A 64 -2.07 4.43 7.29
N ASP A 65 -2.91 4.40 6.27
CA ASP A 65 -2.51 3.89 4.96
C ASP A 65 -1.43 4.80 4.36
N VAL A 66 -0.56 4.20 3.55
CA VAL A 66 0.52 4.96 2.92
C VAL A 66 -0.04 6.09 2.05
N TRP A 67 -1.13 5.85 1.31
CA TRP A 67 -1.72 6.91 0.47
C TRP A 67 -2.19 8.11 1.31
N GLU A 68 -2.68 7.87 2.54
CA GLU A 68 -3.08 8.94 3.43
C GLU A 68 -1.87 9.78 3.85
N VAL A 69 -0.77 9.13 4.19
CA VAL A 69 0.47 9.82 4.55
C VAL A 69 0.96 10.68 3.39
N VAL A 70 0.95 10.13 2.18
CA VAL A 70 1.41 10.85 0.99
C VAL A 70 0.50 12.03 0.67
N SER A 71 -0.81 11.85 0.82
CA SER A 71 -1.77 12.93 0.61
C SER A 71 -1.50 14.11 1.55
N VAL A 72 -1.24 13.82 2.82
CA VAL A 72 -0.90 14.87 3.80
C VAL A 72 0.43 15.52 3.44
N TRP A 73 1.44 14.71 3.05
CA TRP A 73 2.72 15.27 2.64
C TRP A 73 2.56 16.28 1.50
N ARG A 74 1.74 15.99 0.53
CA ARG A 74 1.51 16.87 -0.61
C ARG A 74 0.93 18.22 -0.18
N ASP A 75 0.16 18.24 0.91
CA ASP A 75 -0.37 19.49 1.46
C ASP A 75 0.69 20.29 2.19
N TYR A 76 1.67 19.65 2.78
CA TYR A 76 2.74 20.31 3.53
C TYR A 76 3.98 20.62 2.72
N ASP A 77 4.24 19.88 1.64
CA ASP A 77 5.45 20.03 0.84
C ASP A 77 5.72 21.49 0.48
N PRO A 78 6.91 22.07 0.79
CA PRO A 78 8.12 21.41 1.28
C PRO A 78 8.32 21.48 2.80
N ASP A 79 7.30 21.77 3.57
CA ASP A 79 7.39 21.92 5.03
C ASP A 79 7.44 20.55 5.72
N LEU A 80 8.63 20.00 5.83
CA LEU A 80 8.85 18.68 6.40
C LEU A 80 8.48 18.64 7.89
N GLU A 81 8.82 19.67 8.65
CA GLU A 81 8.51 19.70 10.09
C GLU A 81 7.00 19.79 10.34
N GLY A 82 6.29 20.56 9.53
CA GLY A 82 4.83 20.61 9.61
C GLY A 82 4.21 19.26 9.31
N PHE A 83 4.73 18.56 8.30
CA PHE A 83 4.27 17.23 7.95
C PHE A 83 4.47 16.25 9.12
N TYR A 84 5.66 16.18 9.70
CA TYR A 84 5.90 15.32 10.85
C TYR A 84 4.99 15.69 12.03
N GLY A 85 4.80 16.97 12.26
CA GLY A 85 3.94 17.47 13.34
C GLY A 85 2.49 17.06 13.18
N HIS A 86 2.02 16.94 11.95
CA HIS A 86 0.65 16.51 11.66
C HIS A 86 0.35 15.13 12.27
N PHE A 87 1.33 14.24 12.27
CA PHE A 87 1.16 12.86 12.73
C PHE A 87 1.67 12.65 14.17
N ALA A 88 2.41 13.60 14.73
CA ALA A 88 2.96 13.46 16.08
C ALA A 88 1.85 13.53 17.12
N PRO A 89 1.97 12.82 18.25
CA PRO A 89 3.03 11.86 18.56
C PRO A 89 2.74 10.42 18.11
N TYR A 90 1.67 10.20 17.36
CA TYR A 90 1.13 8.87 17.12
C TYR A 90 1.89 8.07 16.06
N VAL A 91 2.57 8.76 15.13
CA VAL A 91 3.35 8.10 14.09
C VAL A 91 4.77 8.63 14.12
N GLU A 92 5.74 7.72 14.20
CA GLU A 92 7.15 8.08 14.27
C GLU A 92 7.64 8.60 12.92
N ARG A 93 8.61 9.53 12.98
CA ARG A 93 9.20 10.12 11.77
C ARG A 93 9.78 9.05 10.84
N ALA A 94 10.47 8.05 11.42
CA ALA A 94 11.06 6.98 10.62
C ALA A 94 10.01 6.22 9.81
N ALA A 95 8.83 6.00 10.40
CA ALA A 95 7.75 5.32 9.69
C ALA A 95 7.21 6.21 8.56
N LEU A 96 7.06 7.49 8.80
CA LEU A 96 6.61 8.44 7.78
C LEU A 96 7.60 8.49 6.61
N ASP A 97 8.89 8.51 6.92
CA ASP A 97 9.94 8.51 5.89
C ASP A 97 9.85 7.24 5.03
N GLN A 98 9.54 6.10 5.65
CA GLN A 98 9.36 4.86 4.91
C GLN A 98 8.14 4.90 4.01
N ALA A 99 7.05 5.51 4.46
CA ALA A 99 5.88 5.69 3.62
C ALA A 99 6.20 6.52 2.38
N LEU A 100 6.94 7.61 2.56
CA LEU A 100 7.37 8.44 1.43
C LEU A 100 8.31 7.68 0.50
N GLY A 101 9.24 6.90 1.06
CA GLY A 101 10.14 6.06 0.26
C GLY A 101 9.39 5.01 -0.55
N TYR A 102 8.40 4.38 0.06
CA TYR A 102 7.53 3.43 -0.64
C TYR A 102 6.84 4.11 -1.84
N SER A 103 6.33 5.32 -1.63
CA SER A 103 5.59 6.02 -2.67
C SER A 103 6.48 6.40 -3.86
N GLU A 104 7.79 6.56 -3.67
CA GLU A 104 8.69 6.81 -4.78
C GLU A 104 8.78 5.61 -5.72
N ARG A 105 8.67 4.41 -5.17
CA ARG A 105 8.75 3.17 -5.96
C ARG A 105 7.39 2.77 -6.51
N PHE A 106 6.33 2.97 -5.77
CA PHE A 106 4.98 2.53 -6.11
C PHE A 106 4.03 3.72 -6.27
N GLY A 107 4.52 4.81 -6.85
CA GLY A 107 3.76 6.05 -6.95
C GLY A 107 2.44 5.93 -7.70
N GLN A 108 2.39 5.09 -8.73
CA GLN A 108 1.16 4.91 -9.50
C GLN A 108 0.05 4.30 -8.65
N GLU A 109 0.40 3.30 -7.84
CA GLU A 109 -0.54 2.67 -6.91
C GLU A 109 -1.08 3.70 -5.91
N ILE A 110 -0.19 4.52 -5.38
CA ILE A 110 -0.56 5.56 -4.40
C ILE A 110 -1.46 6.61 -5.04
N ASP A 111 -1.12 7.07 -6.24
CA ASP A 111 -1.93 8.05 -6.97
C ASP A 111 -3.33 7.51 -7.26
N GLN A 112 -3.43 6.23 -7.61
CA GLN A 112 -4.73 5.59 -7.85
C GLN A 112 -5.56 5.53 -6.56
N ALA A 113 -4.93 5.22 -5.43
CA ALA A 113 -5.62 5.17 -4.15
C ALA A 113 -6.15 6.55 -3.74
N ILE A 114 -5.33 7.59 -3.93
CA ILE A 114 -5.75 8.96 -3.63
C ILE A 114 -6.92 9.36 -4.52
N ALA A 115 -6.84 9.09 -5.82
CA ALA A 115 -7.89 9.42 -6.75
C ALA A 115 -9.20 8.68 -6.43
N GLN A 116 -9.10 7.41 -6.05
CA GLN A 116 -10.26 6.62 -5.65
C GLN A 116 -10.92 7.20 -4.41
N ASN A 117 -10.13 7.61 -3.43
CA ASN A 117 -10.66 8.22 -2.21
C ASN A 117 -11.37 9.54 -2.51
N GLU A 118 -10.82 10.35 -3.39
CA GLU A 118 -11.45 11.60 -3.80
C GLU A 118 -12.81 11.37 -4.47
N ARG A 119 -12.90 10.34 -5.31
CA ARG A 119 -14.17 9.96 -5.95
C ARG A 119 -15.19 9.53 -4.90
N LEU A 120 -14.78 8.73 -3.93
CA LEU A 120 -15.68 8.28 -2.87
C LEU A 120 -16.17 9.44 -2.02
N GLU A 121 -15.29 10.38 -1.70
CA GLU A 121 -15.69 11.58 -0.95
C GLU A 121 -16.74 12.40 -1.71
N ARG A 122 -16.57 12.56 -3.00
CA ARG A 122 -17.54 13.29 -3.82
C ARG A 122 -18.92 12.60 -3.82
N LEU A 123 -18.92 11.26 -3.89
CA LEU A 123 -20.16 10.50 -3.85
C LEU A 123 -20.87 10.62 -2.51
N VAL A 124 -20.10 10.58 -1.44
CA VAL A 124 -20.64 10.67 -0.08
C VAL A 124 -21.14 12.07 0.25
N SER A 125 -20.43 13.11 -0.19
CA SER A 125 -20.83 14.49 0.09
C SER A 125 -22.08 14.90 -0.65
N GLY A 126 -22.46 14.11 -1.53
CA GLY A 126 -23.73 14.31 -2.10
C GLY A 126 -23.77 15.21 -3.24
N ARG A 127 -23.09 15.66 -3.47
CA ARG A 127 -23.43 16.28 -4.35
C ARG A 127 -23.18 17.42 -4.77
N ASP A 128 -23.25 17.79 -5.24
CA ASP A 128 -23.14 18.79 -5.70
C ASP A 128 -23.33 19.59 -5.49
#